data_61014df276d718c8c9ed1567981b9e11
#
_entry.id   61014df276d718c8c9ed1567981b9e11
#
_cell.length_a   1.000
_cell.length_b   1.000
_cell.length_c   1.000
_cell.angle_alpha   90.00
_cell.angle_beta   90.00
_cell.angle_gamma   90.00
#
_symmetry.space_group_name_H-M   'P 1'
#
loop_
_entity.id
_entity.type
_entity.pdbx_description
1 polymer ?
#
loop_
_entity_poly.entity_id
_entity_poly.type
_entity_poly.pdbx_seq_one_letter_code
_entity_poly.pdbx_strand_id
1 'polypeptide(L)'
;MVICRADWINLHTALFIISILKQEKYKYSYGRAFKMELISNTMLKLPAAADNTPDWDYMESYIKSLNHKPLATANRGGYGSHTLGVETWKDFKVNELFEVKYGINMELNTCIEAEDGDPDAINFVARTESNNGVSARVKPVEGKEPQPAGLITCAGGGSVLSTFLQEEPFYSGRDLYLLIPLQPMSKLVKLFCITVLKANKYRYSYGRQANITLPYLELMLPANADGTPDFNSMDSYMKSLPYGDRI
;
A
#
# COMPACT_ATOMS: atom_id res chain seq x y z
N MET A 1 21.93 1.95 17.36
CA MET A 1 20.73 2.80 17.47
C MET A 1 21.08 3.98 18.37
N VAL A 2 20.74 5.22 17.99
CA VAL A 2 20.95 6.43 18.80
C VAL A 2 19.61 6.86 19.37
N ILE A 3 19.59 7.22 20.66
CA ILE A 3 18.38 7.70 21.35
C ILE A 3 18.56 9.19 21.63
N CYS A 4 17.66 10.03 21.15
CA CYS A 4 17.62 11.45 21.45
C CYS A 4 16.68 11.70 22.64
N ARG A 5 17.12 12.54 23.59
CA ARG A 5 16.34 12.94 24.77
C ARG A 5 16.44 14.46 24.93
N ALA A 6 15.31 15.09 25.24
CA ALA A 6 15.26 16.50 25.59
C ALA A 6 13.97 16.80 26.36
N ASP A 7 13.96 17.87 27.15
CA ASP A 7 12.81 18.23 28.01
C ASP A 7 11.59 18.66 27.20
N TRP A 8 11.78 19.17 25.99
CA TRP A 8 10.69 19.57 25.08
C TRP A 8 10.05 18.39 24.33
N ILE A 9 10.60 17.16 24.44
CA ILE A 9 10.09 16.00 23.71
C ILE A 9 8.79 15.49 24.32
N ASN A 10 7.70 15.61 23.56
CA ASN A 10 6.47 14.88 23.76
C ASN A 10 6.07 14.16 22.46
N LEU A 11 4.96 13.42 22.45
CA LEU A 11 4.51 12.67 21.27
C LEU A 11 4.40 13.56 20.02
N HIS A 12 3.82 14.74 20.14
CA HIS A 12 3.51 15.61 19.00
C HIS A 12 4.76 16.32 18.48
N THR A 13 5.57 16.92 19.38
CA THR A 13 6.85 17.54 18.99
C THR A 13 7.81 16.51 18.39
N ALA A 14 7.85 15.28 18.94
CA ALA A 14 8.64 14.20 18.38
C ALA A 14 8.20 13.84 16.96
N LEU A 15 6.89 13.72 16.69
CA LEU A 15 6.36 13.43 15.34
C LEU A 15 6.73 14.54 14.35
N PHE A 16 6.64 15.81 14.76
CA PHE A 16 7.04 16.94 13.93
C PHE A 16 8.53 16.83 13.55
N ILE A 17 9.41 16.69 14.55
CA ILE A 17 10.87 16.59 14.32
C ILE A 17 11.23 15.36 13.48
N ILE A 18 10.59 14.21 13.70
CA ILE A 18 10.80 12.99 12.90
C ILE A 18 10.45 13.24 11.43
N SER A 19 9.39 13.97 11.14
CA SER A 19 9.00 14.27 9.75
C SER A 19 10.06 15.13 9.05
N ILE A 20 10.61 16.14 9.72
CA ILE A 20 11.71 16.97 9.20
C ILE A 20 13.00 16.15 9.02
N LEU A 21 13.37 15.34 10.01
CA LEU A 21 14.55 14.48 9.92
C LEU A 21 14.47 13.47 8.77
N LYS A 22 13.28 12.94 8.48
CA LYS A 22 13.09 12.05 7.33
C LYS A 22 13.35 12.74 5.99
N GLN A 23 13.09 14.03 5.87
CA GLN A 23 13.41 14.80 4.66
C GLN A 23 14.90 14.94 4.43
N GLU A 24 15.73 14.89 5.50
CA GLU A 24 17.18 14.94 5.41
C GLU A 24 17.82 13.62 4.91
N LYS A 25 17.03 12.55 4.75
CA LYS A 25 17.51 11.21 4.37
C LYS A 25 18.33 11.20 3.07
N TYR A 26 18.05 12.07 2.12
CA TYR A 26 18.77 12.15 0.84
C TYR A 26 20.27 12.45 1.00
N LYS A 27 20.69 13.04 2.13
CA LYS A 27 22.09 13.36 2.45
C LYS A 27 22.90 12.12 2.84
N TYR A 28 22.24 10.99 3.11
CA TYR A 28 22.85 9.79 3.69
C TYR A 28 22.59 8.56 2.81
N SER A 29 23.59 7.67 2.74
CA SER A 29 23.54 6.46 1.90
C SER A 29 24.40 5.37 2.53
N TYR A 30 24.49 4.20 1.86
CA TYR A 30 25.32 3.08 2.30
C TYR A 30 26.78 3.56 2.42
N GLY A 31 27.48 4.20 2.40
CA GLY A 31 28.86 4.69 2.64
C GLY A 31 28.88 5.98 3.45
N ARG A 32 27.74 6.61 3.69
CA ARG A 32 27.61 7.85 4.43
C ARG A 32 26.58 7.68 5.53
N ALA A 33 26.93 6.88 6.54
CA ALA A 33 26.05 6.57 7.65
C ALA A 33 25.80 7.82 8.55
N PHE A 34 24.60 7.94 9.06
CA PHE A 34 24.18 8.99 10.00
C PHE A 34 24.71 8.67 11.40
N LYS A 35 26.00 8.98 11.62
CA LYS A 35 26.72 8.72 12.87
C LYS A 35 26.48 9.84 13.89
N MET A 36 26.81 9.59 15.18
CA MET A 36 26.59 10.52 16.30
C MET A 36 27.08 11.96 16.02
N GLU A 37 28.27 12.10 15.50
CA GLU A 37 28.86 13.42 15.17
C GLU A 37 28.02 14.18 14.13
N LEU A 38 27.53 13.47 13.10
CA LEU A 38 26.66 14.07 12.08
C LEU A 38 25.28 14.39 12.64
N ILE A 39 24.76 13.55 13.52
CA ILE A 39 23.46 13.77 14.19
C ILE A 39 23.53 15.06 15.01
N SER A 40 24.58 15.21 15.85
CA SER A 40 24.75 16.37 16.73
C SER A 40 24.92 17.68 15.96
N ASN A 41 25.48 17.63 14.76
CA ASN A 41 25.75 18.82 13.93
C ASN A 41 24.70 19.03 12.82
N THR A 42 23.61 18.24 12.79
CA THR A 42 22.56 18.40 11.80
C THR A 42 21.72 19.64 12.11
N MET A 43 21.70 20.57 11.17
CA MET A 43 20.85 21.76 11.23
C MET A 43 19.48 21.46 10.66
N LEU A 44 18.44 21.67 11.47
CA LEU A 44 17.04 21.52 11.05
C LEU A 44 16.39 22.90 10.93
N LYS A 45 15.61 23.11 9.88
CA LYS A 45 14.75 24.30 9.75
C LYS A 45 13.46 24.04 10.52
N LEU A 46 13.25 24.77 11.59
CA LEU A 46 12.07 24.66 12.46
C LEU A 46 11.32 25.99 12.52
N PRO A 47 10.01 25.97 12.81
CA PRO A 47 9.28 27.17 13.21
C PRO A 47 9.97 27.83 14.40
N ALA A 48 10.07 29.15 14.36
CA ALA A 48 10.71 29.95 15.42
C ALA A 48 9.70 30.85 16.10
N ALA A 49 9.79 30.94 17.41
CA ALA A 49 9.09 31.92 18.22
C ALA A 49 9.69 33.34 18.04
N ALA A 50 9.06 34.34 18.61
CA ALA A 50 9.49 35.76 18.46
C ALA A 50 10.91 36.04 18.98
N ASP A 51 11.40 35.21 19.89
CA ASP A 51 12.75 35.28 20.46
C ASP A 51 13.79 34.44 19.66
N ASN A 52 13.42 33.94 18.48
CA ASN A 52 14.23 33.05 17.63
C ASN A 52 14.56 31.68 18.24
N THR A 53 13.90 31.29 19.31
CA THR A 53 13.95 29.88 19.78
C THR A 53 12.96 28.99 18.99
N PRO A 54 13.13 27.65 18.98
CA PRO A 54 12.15 26.77 18.35
C PRO A 54 10.76 26.90 18.99
N ASP A 55 9.72 27.09 18.17
CA ASP A 55 8.34 27.22 18.62
C ASP A 55 7.71 25.83 18.84
N TRP A 56 7.95 25.28 20.03
CA TRP A 56 7.44 23.95 20.41
C TRP A 56 5.92 23.89 20.48
N ASP A 57 5.28 25.00 20.91
CA ASP A 57 3.83 25.08 21.02
C ASP A 57 3.15 25.07 19.65
N TYR A 58 3.75 25.80 18.69
CA TYR A 58 3.30 25.73 17.30
C TYR A 58 3.41 24.31 16.74
N MET A 59 4.56 23.67 16.90
CA MET A 59 4.79 22.30 16.37
C MET A 59 3.82 21.30 16.98
N GLU A 60 3.55 21.38 18.28
CA GLU A 60 2.59 20.56 18.97
C GLU A 60 1.15 20.80 18.46
N SER A 61 0.76 22.07 18.38
CA SER A 61 -0.56 22.49 17.91
C SER A 61 -0.79 22.08 16.45
N TYR A 62 0.21 22.22 15.60
CA TYR A 62 0.16 21.79 14.21
C TYR A 62 -0.12 20.28 14.09
N ILE A 63 0.64 19.45 14.79
CA ILE A 63 0.42 17.99 14.77
C ILE A 63 -0.97 17.62 15.32
N LYS A 64 -1.43 18.27 16.37
CA LYS A 64 -2.79 18.09 16.93
C LYS A 64 -3.88 18.50 15.94
N SER A 65 -3.63 19.50 15.11
CA SER A 65 -4.60 20.01 14.12
C SER A 65 -4.73 19.10 12.91
N LEU A 66 -3.76 18.21 12.65
CA LEU A 66 -3.84 17.26 11.56
C LEU A 66 -5.02 16.31 11.80
N ASN A 67 -5.93 16.24 10.83
CA ASN A 67 -7.07 15.33 10.85
C ASN A 67 -6.61 13.87 10.73
N HIS A 68 -6.16 13.31 11.83
CA HIS A 68 -5.88 11.89 11.93
C HIS A 68 -6.88 11.24 12.90
N LYS A 69 -7.47 10.14 12.51
CA LYS A 69 -8.18 9.30 13.47
C LYS A 69 -7.13 8.71 14.41
N PRO A 70 -7.25 8.89 15.74
CA PRO A 70 -6.32 8.26 16.67
C PRO A 70 -6.28 6.76 16.38
N LEU A 71 -5.11 6.22 16.07
CA LEU A 71 -4.91 4.79 16.07
C LEU A 71 -5.09 4.34 17.52
N ALA A 72 -6.28 3.85 17.86
CA ALA A 72 -6.47 3.17 19.13
C ALA A 72 -5.59 1.93 19.09
N THR A 73 -4.44 1.99 19.75
CA THR A 73 -3.53 0.84 19.94
C THR A 73 -4.10 -0.16 20.95
N ALA A 74 -5.12 0.21 21.70
CA ALA A 74 -5.87 -0.74 22.48
C ALA A 74 -6.65 -1.65 21.51
N ASN A 75 -6.31 -2.93 21.46
CA ASN A 75 -7.23 -3.95 21.00
C ASN A 75 -8.53 -3.72 21.76
N ARG A 76 -9.54 -3.19 21.09
CA ARG A 76 -10.89 -3.19 21.64
C ARG A 76 -11.26 -4.66 21.74
N GLY A 77 -11.21 -5.22 22.96
CA GLY A 77 -11.54 -6.60 23.24
C GLY A 77 -12.88 -6.95 22.59
N GLY A 78 -12.89 -7.99 21.81
CA GLY A 78 -14.02 -8.44 21.01
C GLY A 78 -13.60 -9.12 19.71
N TYR A 79 -12.34 -9.17 19.40
CA TYR A 79 -11.84 -10.02 18.33
C TYR A 79 -11.91 -11.46 18.83
N GLY A 80 -13.04 -12.13 18.53
CA GLY A 80 -13.05 -13.57 18.58
C GLY A 80 -11.85 -14.05 17.76
N SER A 81 -11.04 -14.94 18.29
CA SER A 81 -9.96 -15.55 17.52
C SER A 81 -10.60 -16.38 16.40
N HIS A 82 -10.91 -15.72 15.28
CA HIS A 82 -11.25 -16.43 14.05
C HIS A 82 -9.95 -17.07 13.55
N THR A 83 -9.71 -18.28 14.01
CA THR A 83 -8.67 -19.13 13.44
C THR A 83 -9.24 -19.71 12.17
N LEU A 84 -8.63 -19.38 11.03
CA LEU A 84 -8.93 -20.08 9.80
C LEU A 84 -8.37 -21.50 9.91
N GLY A 85 -9.24 -22.49 10.00
CA GLY A 85 -8.84 -23.90 9.94
C GLY A 85 -8.29 -24.22 8.56
N VAL A 86 -7.00 -24.45 8.47
CA VAL A 86 -6.32 -24.75 7.18
C VAL A 86 -6.76 -26.09 6.60
N GLU A 87 -7.40 -26.94 7.40
CA GLU A 87 -7.93 -28.25 6.98
C GLU A 87 -9.05 -28.14 5.94
N THR A 88 -9.75 -27.00 5.90
CA THR A 88 -10.83 -26.73 4.95
C THR A 88 -10.35 -26.04 3.68
N TRP A 89 -9.07 -25.69 3.59
CA TRP A 89 -8.55 -24.95 2.45
C TRP A 89 -8.41 -25.85 1.22
N LYS A 90 -8.68 -25.26 0.06
CA LYS A 90 -8.53 -25.90 -1.25
C LYS A 90 -7.80 -24.98 -2.21
N ASP A 91 -7.23 -25.58 -3.26
CA ASP A 91 -6.60 -24.86 -4.34
C ASP A 91 -7.65 -24.37 -5.34
N PHE A 92 -7.60 -23.09 -5.67
CA PHE A 92 -8.42 -22.41 -6.68
C PHE A 92 -7.50 -21.72 -7.68
N LYS A 93 -7.72 -21.91 -8.96
CA LYS A 93 -6.98 -21.15 -9.97
C LYS A 93 -7.46 -19.71 -10.01
N VAL A 94 -6.54 -18.79 -10.32
CA VAL A 94 -6.88 -17.36 -10.41
C VAL A 94 -8.04 -17.14 -11.39
N ASN A 95 -8.10 -17.86 -12.52
CA ASN A 95 -9.19 -17.74 -13.50
C ASN A 95 -10.52 -18.37 -13.07
N GLU A 96 -10.56 -19.11 -11.97
CA GLU A 96 -11.81 -19.59 -11.35
C GLU A 96 -12.43 -18.53 -10.43
N LEU A 97 -11.63 -17.55 -10.00
CA LEU A 97 -12.01 -16.49 -9.07
C LEU A 97 -12.15 -15.13 -9.77
N PHE A 98 -11.33 -14.90 -10.80
CA PHE A 98 -11.19 -13.62 -11.49
C PHE A 98 -11.13 -13.80 -13.00
N GLU A 99 -11.78 -12.91 -13.71
CA GLU A 99 -11.43 -12.65 -15.10
C GLU A 99 -10.09 -11.93 -15.12
N VAL A 100 -9.10 -12.48 -15.82
CA VAL A 100 -7.75 -11.90 -15.93
C VAL A 100 -7.67 -11.13 -17.24
N LYS A 101 -7.61 -9.80 -17.16
CA LYS A 101 -7.47 -8.92 -18.31
C LYS A 101 -6.14 -8.21 -18.30
N TYR A 102 -5.56 -8.01 -19.48
CA TYR A 102 -4.43 -7.12 -19.63
C TYR A 102 -4.88 -5.66 -19.46
N GLY A 103 -4.09 -4.85 -18.78
CA GLY A 103 -4.39 -3.43 -18.59
C GLY A 103 -4.29 -2.61 -19.88
N ILE A 104 -4.44 -1.29 -19.78
CA ILE A 104 -4.42 -0.38 -20.95
C ILE A 104 -3.05 -0.38 -21.63
N ASN A 105 -1.99 -0.74 -20.92
CA ASN A 105 -0.61 -0.81 -21.43
C ASN A 105 -0.07 0.53 -21.95
N MET A 106 -0.16 1.56 -21.12
CA MET A 106 0.37 2.88 -21.45
C MET A 106 1.85 2.99 -21.09
N GLU A 107 2.52 3.95 -21.70
CA GLU A 107 3.89 4.32 -21.36
C GLU A 107 3.87 5.64 -20.58
N LEU A 108 4.42 5.65 -19.37
CA LEU A 108 4.42 6.81 -18.48
C LEU A 108 5.08 8.05 -19.12
N ASN A 109 6.14 7.84 -19.91
CA ASN A 109 6.87 8.91 -20.59
C ASN A 109 6.07 9.62 -21.68
N THR A 110 4.90 9.09 -22.07
CA THR A 110 3.96 9.74 -22.99
C THR A 110 2.85 10.49 -22.27
N CYS A 111 2.80 10.39 -20.94
CA CYS A 111 1.82 11.09 -20.11
C CYS A 111 2.40 12.41 -19.59
N ILE A 112 1.52 13.37 -19.34
CA ILE A 112 1.89 14.61 -18.66
C ILE A 112 1.70 14.41 -17.17
N GLU A 113 2.76 14.55 -16.38
CA GLU A 113 2.65 14.50 -14.92
C GLU A 113 1.76 15.63 -14.42
N ALA A 114 0.91 15.31 -13.47
CA ALA A 114 0.06 16.29 -12.80
C ALA A 114 0.84 17.01 -11.71
N GLU A 115 0.46 18.25 -11.41
CA GLU A 115 0.99 19.00 -10.27
C GLU A 115 0.48 18.43 -8.96
N ASP A 116 1.23 18.65 -7.87
CA ASP A 116 0.80 18.25 -6.53
C ASP A 116 -0.53 18.94 -6.16
N GLY A 117 -1.50 18.13 -5.78
CA GLY A 117 -2.84 18.62 -5.41
C GLY A 117 -3.81 18.82 -6.56
N ASP A 118 -3.45 18.50 -7.80
CA ASP A 118 -4.36 18.52 -8.94
C ASP A 118 -5.54 17.54 -8.69
N PRO A 119 -6.79 18.04 -8.59
CA PRO A 119 -7.95 17.21 -8.28
C PRO A 119 -8.32 16.24 -9.42
N ASP A 120 -7.95 16.59 -10.66
CA ASP A 120 -8.26 15.79 -11.84
C ASP A 120 -7.15 14.78 -12.17
N ALA A 121 -6.08 14.74 -11.35
CA ALA A 121 -4.97 13.84 -11.57
C ALA A 121 -5.37 12.38 -11.37
N ILE A 122 -4.97 11.54 -12.31
CA ILE A 122 -5.26 10.12 -12.35
C ILE A 122 -4.00 9.32 -11.96
N ASN A 123 -4.15 8.31 -11.13
CA ASN A 123 -3.05 7.44 -10.74
C ASN A 123 -2.52 6.64 -11.94
N PHE A 124 -1.21 6.63 -12.13
CA PHE A 124 -0.54 5.76 -13.09
C PHE A 124 0.08 4.57 -12.34
N VAL A 125 -0.50 3.39 -12.54
CA VAL A 125 -0.08 2.15 -11.88
C VAL A 125 0.92 1.40 -12.74
N ALA A 126 2.08 1.08 -12.16
CA ALA A 126 3.18 0.38 -12.83
C ALA A 126 3.60 -0.88 -12.06
N ARG A 127 4.58 -1.61 -12.60
CA ARG A 127 5.13 -2.86 -12.06
C ARG A 127 6.11 -2.58 -10.91
N THR A 128 5.66 -1.88 -9.87
CA THR A 128 6.46 -1.58 -8.67
C THR A 128 5.83 -2.19 -7.41
N GLU A 129 6.61 -2.43 -6.39
CA GLU A 129 6.16 -2.89 -5.07
C GLU A 129 5.81 -1.74 -4.13
N SER A 130 6.19 -0.53 -4.50
CA SER A 130 6.03 0.67 -3.68
C SER A 130 4.70 1.37 -3.96
N ASN A 131 4.24 2.17 -3.00
CA ASN A 131 3.13 3.11 -3.14
C ASN A 131 1.89 2.52 -3.82
N ASN A 132 1.45 1.34 -3.40
CA ASN A 132 0.27 0.65 -3.98
C ASN A 132 0.35 0.42 -5.50
N GLY A 133 1.58 0.35 -6.06
CA GLY A 133 1.83 0.26 -7.49
C GLY A 133 1.78 1.60 -8.24
N VAL A 134 1.37 2.68 -7.59
CA VAL A 134 1.29 4.02 -8.19
C VAL A 134 2.69 4.61 -8.33
N SER A 135 3.12 4.82 -9.55
CA SER A 135 4.43 5.40 -9.89
C SER A 135 4.40 6.90 -10.17
N ALA A 136 3.25 7.42 -10.57
CA ALA A 136 3.03 8.85 -10.83
C ALA A 136 1.53 9.19 -10.74
N ARG A 137 1.22 10.48 -10.66
CA ARG A 137 -0.10 11.02 -10.97
C ARG A 137 0.01 11.80 -12.28
N VAL A 138 -0.91 11.55 -13.20
CA VAL A 138 -0.87 12.11 -14.54
C VAL A 138 -2.17 12.83 -14.88
N LYS A 139 -2.10 13.80 -15.79
CA LYS A 139 -3.31 14.46 -16.33
C LYS A 139 -4.13 13.47 -17.16
N PRO A 140 -5.46 13.65 -17.24
CA PRO A 140 -6.31 12.87 -18.13
C PRO A 140 -5.74 12.84 -19.55
N VAL A 141 -5.70 11.64 -20.15
CA VAL A 141 -5.18 11.44 -21.52
C VAL A 141 -6.35 11.37 -22.48
N GLU A 142 -6.34 12.24 -23.49
CA GLU A 142 -7.40 12.31 -24.49
C GLU A 142 -7.60 10.95 -25.20
N GLY A 143 -8.84 10.53 -25.30
CA GLY A 143 -9.22 9.25 -25.93
C GLY A 143 -8.84 7.99 -25.11
N LYS A 144 -8.44 8.15 -23.85
CA LYS A 144 -8.17 7.03 -22.93
C LYS A 144 -9.04 7.15 -21.68
N GLU A 145 -9.96 6.22 -21.51
CA GLU A 145 -10.74 6.12 -20.29
C GLU A 145 -9.91 5.48 -19.19
N PRO A 146 -9.87 6.05 -17.96
CA PRO A 146 -9.26 5.39 -16.82
C PRO A 146 -9.96 4.09 -16.48
N GLN A 147 -9.21 3.12 -16.01
CA GLN A 147 -9.75 1.90 -15.45
C GLN A 147 -10.45 2.22 -14.12
N PRO A 148 -11.61 1.60 -13.83
CA PRO A 148 -12.40 1.94 -12.65
C PRO A 148 -11.71 1.55 -11.34
N ALA A 149 -12.06 2.27 -10.28
CA ALA A 149 -11.72 1.91 -8.91
C ALA A 149 -12.30 0.54 -8.52
N GLY A 150 -11.74 -0.07 -7.47
CA GLY A 150 -12.19 -1.35 -6.93
C GLY A 150 -11.60 -2.58 -7.63
N LEU A 151 -10.74 -2.41 -8.62
CA LEU A 151 -10.05 -3.50 -9.30
C LEU A 151 -8.75 -3.88 -8.58
N ILE A 152 -8.38 -5.15 -8.70
CA ILE A 152 -7.08 -5.65 -8.28
C ILE A 152 -6.13 -5.57 -9.47
N THR A 153 -4.97 -4.94 -9.27
CA THR A 153 -3.86 -4.94 -10.23
C THR A 153 -2.82 -5.97 -9.84
N CYS A 154 -2.25 -6.66 -10.80
CA CYS A 154 -1.20 -7.67 -10.60
C CYS A 154 -0.11 -7.50 -11.66
N ALA A 155 1.14 -7.33 -11.24
CA ALA A 155 2.27 -7.24 -12.15
C ALA A 155 2.67 -8.63 -12.67
N GLY A 156 2.65 -8.82 -13.98
CA GLY A 156 3.08 -10.05 -14.64
C GLY A 156 4.59 -10.13 -14.84
N GLY A 157 5.28 -8.97 -14.88
CA GLY A 157 6.72 -8.83 -15.04
C GLY A 157 7.29 -7.74 -14.13
N GLY A 158 8.60 -7.49 -14.17
CA GLY A 158 9.25 -6.54 -13.26
C GLY A 158 9.16 -7.02 -11.82
N SER A 159 8.46 -6.31 -10.95
CA SER A 159 8.13 -6.80 -9.60
C SER A 159 6.97 -7.80 -9.67
N VAL A 160 7.24 -9.01 -10.15
CA VAL A 160 6.23 -10.05 -10.41
C VAL A 160 5.37 -10.30 -9.18
N LEU A 161 4.05 -10.46 -9.40
CA LEU A 161 3.01 -10.61 -8.38
C LEU A 161 2.94 -9.45 -7.37
N SER A 162 3.50 -8.27 -7.67
CA SER A 162 3.10 -7.06 -6.95
C SER A 162 1.62 -6.80 -7.25
N THR A 163 0.80 -7.02 -6.24
CA THR A 163 -0.67 -7.06 -6.38
C THR A 163 -1.29 -6.08 -5.40
N PHE A 164 -2.20 -5.23 -5.89
CA PHE A 164 -2.80 -4.17 -5.09
C PHE A 164 -4.27 -3.96 -5.45
N LEU A 165 -5.06 -3.52 -4.48
CA LEU A 165 -6.40 -3.01 -4.70
C LEU A 165 -6.30 -1.52 -5.05
N GLN A 166 -6.83 -1.13 -6.20
CA GLN A 166 -6.87 0.26 -6.61
C GLN A 166 -8.19 0.88 -6.15
N GLU A 167 -8.12 1.85 -5.24
CA GLU A 167 -9.32 2.49 -4.66
C GLU A 167 -9.78 3.72 -5.45
N GLU A 168 -8.96 4.19 -6.38
CA GLU A 168 -9.24 5.31 -7.27
C GLU A 168 -9.14 4.86 -8.74
N PRO A 169 -9.77 5.58 -9.68
CA PRO A 169 -9.54 5.35 -11.11
C PRO A 169 -8.06 5.48 -11.48
N PHE A 170 -7.61 4.68 -12.45
CA PHE A 170 -6.18 4.63 -12.78
C PHE A 170 -5.91 4.29 -14.24
N TYR A 171 -4.75 4.67 -14.71
CA TYR A 171 -4.14 4.12 -15.91
C TYR A 171 -3.14 3.03 -15.54
N SER A 172 -2.96 2.04 -16.41
CA SER A 172 -2.00 0.96 -16.18
C SER A 172 -0.89 0.94 -17.24
N GLY A 173 0.33 0.77 -16.75
CA GLY A 173 1.51 0.57 -17.58
C GLY A 173 1.63 -0.86 -18.12
N ARG A 174 2.80 -1.14 -18.72
CA ARG A 174 3.13 -2.42 -19.36
C ARG A 174 3.11 -3.59 -18.36
N ASP A 175 2.69 -4.77 -18.85
CA ASP A 175 2.64 -6.06 -18.11
C ASP A 175 1.91 -5.98 -16.77
N LEU A 176 0.87 -5.16 -16.71
CA LEU A 176 -0.04 -5.08 -15.58
C LEU A 176 -1.37 -5.73 -15.95
N TYR A 177 -1.79 -6.66 -15.14
CA TYR A 177 -3.04 -7.39 -15.29
C TYR A 177 -4.08 -6.88 -14.29
N LEU A 178 -5.34 -6.92 -14.71
CA LEU A 178 -6.52 -6.64 -13.90
C LEU A 178 -7.15 -7.96 -13.51
N LEU A 179 -7.41 -8.14 -12.24
CA LEU A 179 -8.17 -9.26 -11.72
C LEU A 179 -9.56 -8.75 -11.36
N ILE A 180 -10.54 -9.09 -12.21
CA ILE A 180 -11.92 -8.68 -12.07
C ILE A 180 -12.67 -9.85 -11.44
N PRO A 181 -13.26 -9.71 -10.23
CA PRO A 181 -13.95 -10.81 -9.58
C PRO A 181 -15.08 -11.37 -10.44
N LEU A 182 -15.15 -12.69 -10.59
CA LEU A 182 -16.24 -13.38 -11.29
C LEU A 182 -17.54 -13.40 -10.47
N GLN A 183 -17.43 -13.23 -9.16
CA GLN A 183 -18.54 -13.14 -8.21
C GLN A 183 -18.34 -11.90 -7.32
N PRO A 184 -19.39 -11.36 -6.71
CA PRO A 184 -19.24 -10.24 -5.77
C PRO A 184 -18.26 -10.56 -4.64
N MET A 185 -17.24 -9.74 -4.49
CA MET A 185 -16.26 -9.83 -3.41
C MET A 185 -16.20 -8.52 -2.63
N SER A 186 -16.25 -8.59 -1.29
CA SER A 186 -16.01 -7.43 -0.44
C SER A 186 -14.57 -6.93 -0.60
N LYS A 187 -14.30 -5.69 -0.18
CA LYS A 187 -12.94 -5.14 -0.11
C LYS A 187 -12.02 -6.07 0.68
N LEU A 188 -12.48 -6.61 1.80
CA LEU A 188 -11.71 -7.49 2.68
C LEU A 188 -11.36 -8.82 2.02
N VAL A 189 -12.32 -9.44 1.31
CA VAL A 189 -12.06 -10.67 0.53
C VAL A 189 -11.01 -10.41 -0.56
N LYS A 190 -11.10 -9.28 -1.28
CA LYS A 190 -10.08 -8.90 -2.27
C LYS A 190 -8.70 -8.75 -1.63
N LEU A 191 -8.59 -8.12 -0.46
CA LEU A 191 -7.33 -7.97 0.28
C LEU A 191 -6.79 -9.30 0.77
N PHE A 192 -7.66 -10.24 1.19
CA PHE A 192 -7.27 -11.60 1.53
C PHE A 192 -6.63 -12.29 0.30
N CYS A 193 -7.32 -12.28 -0.84
CA CYS A 193 -6.80 -12.86 -2.08
C CYS A 193 -5.47 -12.22 -2.52
N ILE A 194 -5.33 -10.89 -2.40
CA ILE A 194 -4.08 -10.17 -2.67
C ILE A 194 -2.94 -10.70 -1.78
N THR A 195 -3.20 -10.96 -0.51
CA THR A 195 -2.20 -11.48 0.43
C THR A 195 -1.72 -12.87 0.00
N VAL A 196 -2.66 -13.75 -0.37
CA VAL A 196 -2.32 -15.10 -0.86
C VAL A 196 -1.61 -15.05 -2.22
N LEU A 197 -2.03 -14.16 -3.13
CA LEU A 197 -1.30 -13.94 -4.40
C LEU A 197 0.15 -13.53 -4.16
N LYS A 198 0.39 -12.54 -3.30
CA LYS A 198 1.74 -12.08 -2.94
C LYS A 198 2.58 -13.20 -2.28
N ALA A 199 1.97 -14.06 -1.48
CA ALA A 199 2.66 -15.18 -0.86
C ALA A 199 3.23 -16.17 -1.89
N ASN A 200 2.67 -16.22 -3.11
CA ASN A 200 3.17 -17.07 -4.21
C ASN A 200 4.36 -16.46 -4.98
N LYS A 201 4.85 -15.27 -4.59
CA LYS A 201 5.95 -14.57 -5.28
C LYS A 201 7.22 -15.41 -5.40
N TYR A 202 7.50 -16.29 -4.43
CA TYR A 202 8.69 -17.19 -4.45
C TYR A 202 8.76 -18.13 -5.66
N ARG A 203 7.62 -18.36 -6.35
CA ARG A 203 7.54 -19.18 -7.56
C ARG A 203 8.11 -18.48 -8.80
N TYR A 204 8.38 -17.18 -8.71
CA TYR A 204 8.79 -16.32 -9.80
C TYR A 204 10.14 -15.65 -9.51
N SER A 205 10.87 -15.32 -10.56
CA SER A 205 12.18 -14.67 -10.46
C SER A 205 12.45 -13.86 -11.73
N TYR A 206 13.59 -13.17 -11.75
CA TYR A 206 14.05 -12.52 -12.97
C TYR A 206 14.19 -13.56 -14.11
N GLY A 207 13.40 -13.41 -15.16
CA GLY A 207 13.30 -14.38 -16.27
C GLY A 207 12.17 -15.40 -16.14
N ARG A 208 11.49 -15.52 -14.99
CA ARG A 208 10.27 -16.31 -14.84
C ARG A 208 9.12 -15.38 -14.51
N GLN A 209 8.52 -14.79 -15.54
CA GLN A 209 7.37 -13.89 -15.45
C GLN A 209 6.07 -14.66 -15.27
N ALA A 210 5.04 -13.99 -14.69
CA ALA A 210 3.74 -14.58 -14.48
C ALA A 210 2.74 -14.38 -15.64
N ASN A 211 3.13 -13.69 -16.71
CA ASN A 211 2.24 -13.22 -17.78
C ASN A 211 1.25 -14.30 -18.30
N ILE A 212 1.76 -15.45 -18.75
CA ILE A 212 0.94 -16.54 -19.29
C ILE A 212 0.41 -17.44 -18.16
N THR A 213 1.13 -17.56 -17.07
CA THR A 213 0.84 -18.49 -15.97
C THR A 213 -0.10 -17.92 -14.92
N LEU A 214 -0.28 -16.61 -14.87
CA LEU A 214 -1.12 -15.95 -13.86
C LEU A 214 -2.56 -16.51 -13.79
N PRO A 215 -3.28 -16.75 -14.89
CA PRO A 215 -4.62 -17.32 -14.83
C PRO A 215 -4.69 -18.71 -14.20
N TYR A 216 -3.60 -19.47 -14.30
CA TYR A 216 -3.51 -20.86 -13.83
C TYR A 216 -2.78 -21.00 -12.49
N LEU A 217 -2.38 -19.88 -11.88
CA LEU A 217 -1.78 -19.88 -10.56
C LEU A 217 -2.80 -20.36 -9.54
N GLU A 218 -2.44 -21.38 -8.78
CA GLU A 218 -3.28 -21.94 -7.73
C GLU A 218 -3.09 -21.16 -6.43
N LEU A 219 -4.21 -20.76 -5.85
CA LEU A 219 -4.30 -20.06 -4.58
C LEU A 219 -4.99 -20.99 -3.57
N MET A 220 -4.31 -21.27 -2.47
CA MET A 220 -4.90 -22.04 -1.37
C MET A 220 -5.77 -21.09 -0.55
N LEU A 221 -7.11 -21.33 -0.55
CA LEU A 221 -8.10 -20.48 0.10
C LEU A 221 -9.09 -21.33 0.93
N PRO A 222 -9.72 -20.75 1.98
CA PRO A 222 -10.84 -21.35 2.69
C PRO A 222 -11.93 -21.77 1.70
N ALA A 223 -12.50 -22.97 1.91
CA ALA A 223 -13.53 -23.52 1.08
C ALA A 223 -14.75 -23.98 1.90
N ASN A 224 -15.93 -23.82 1.32
CA ASN A 224 -17.17 -24.37 1.82
C ASN A 224 -17.21 -25.91 1.64
N ALA A 225 -18.15 -26.57 2.31
CA ALA A 225 -18.33 -28.02 2.21
C ALA A 225 -18.61 -28.50 0.77
N ASP A 226 -19.24 -27.67 -0.07
CA ASP A 226 -19.51 -27.94 -1.48
C ASP A 226 -18.29 -27.72 -2.39
N GLY A 227 -17.18 -27.24 -1.81
CA GLY A 227 -15.94 -26.98 -2.55
C GLY A 227 -15.82 -25.61 -3.18
N THR A 228 -16.80 -24.73 -2.99
CA THR A 228 -16.71 -23.32 -3.42
C THR A 228 -15.85 -22.49 -2.45
N PRO A 229 -15.27 -21.32 -2.88
CA PRO A 229 -14.54 -20.44 -2.00
C PRO A 229 -15.42 -19.91 -0.86
N ASP A 230 -14.94 -19.98 0.38
CA ASP A 230 -15.65 -19.43 1.54
C ASP A 230 -15.28 -17.95 1.77
N PHE A 231 -15.92 -17.08 1.00
CA PHE A 231 -15.73 -15.63 1.12
C PHE A 231 -16.20 -15.07 2.47
N ASN A 232 -17.17 -15.73 3.14
CA ASN A 232 -17.66 -15.30 4.44
C ASN A 232 -16.59 -15.51 5.53
N SER A 233 -15.92 -16.65 5.53
CA SER A 233 -14.82 -16.92 6.45
C SER A 233 -13.64 -15.97 6.20
N MET A 234 -13.27 -15.69 4.94
CA MET A 234 -12.23 -14.74 4.60
C MET A 234 -12.57 -13.32 5.10
N ASP A 235 -13.79 -12.85 4.85
CA ASP A 235 -14.25 -11.52 5.28
C ASP A 235 -14.26 -11.40 6.81
N SER A 236 -14.78 -12.41 7.51
CA SER A 236 -14.83 -12.47 8.96
C SER A 236 -13.43 -12.49 9.59
N TYR A 237 -12.52 -13.26 9.02
CA TYR A 237 -11.13 -13.29 9.44
C TYR A 237 -10.46 -11.92 9.29
N MET A 238 -10.59 -11.29 8.14
CA MET A 238 -10.03 -9.97 7.88
C MET A 238 -10.57 -8.90 8.83
N LYS A 239 -11.88 -8.96 9.15
CA LYS A 239 -12.50 -8.09 10.16
C LYS A 239 -11.96 -8.33 11.56
N SER A 240 -11.57 -9.57 11.88
CA SER A 240 -11.01 -9.93 13.19
C SER A 240 -9.58 -9.47 13.41
N LEU A 241 -8.86 -9.11 12.35
CA LEU A 241 -7.49 -8.60 12.45
C LEU A 241 -7.47 -7.21 13.13
N PRO A 242 -6.37 -6.84 13.79
CA PRO A 242 -6.20 -5.50 14.30
C PRO A 242 -6.45 -4.47 13.19
N TYR A 243 -7.37 -3.53 13.44
CA TYR A 243 -7.83 -2.50 12.49
C TYR A 243 -8.62 -3.02 11.27
N GLY A 244 -9.01 -4.29 11.23
CA GLY A 244 -9.83 -4.85 10.14
C GLY A 244 -11.19 -4.15 9.99
N ASP A 245 -11.70 -3.56 11.05
CA ASP A 245 -12.94 -2.75 11.10
C ASP A 245 -12.80 -1.34 10.48
N ARG A 246 -11.59 -0.97 10.04
CA ARG A 246 -11.27 0.38 9.51
C ARG A 246 -10.93 0.38 8.03
N ILE A 247 -10.98 -0.76 7.39
CA ILE A 247 -10.62 -0.97 5.98
C ILE A 247 -11.79 -0.71 5.03
#